data_38869534041ace463de4b51c8fcb9935
#
_entry.id   38869534041ace463de4b51c8fcb9935
#
_cell.length_a   1.000
_cell.length_b   1.000
_cell.length_c   1.000
_cell.angle_alpha   90.00
_cell.angle_beta   90.00
_cell.angle_gamma   90.00
#
_symmetry.space_group_name_H-M   'P 1'
#
loop_
_entity.id
_entity.type
_entity.pdbx_description
1 polymer ?
#
loop_
_entity_poly.entity_id
_entity_poly.type
_entity_poly.pdbx_seq_one_letter_code
_entity_poly.pdbx_strand_id
1 'polypeptide(L)'
;GTVGVLAAIGMQLWHTFDQRATLDFDRQQGIYEATITAAPIEKERSIMCHAQLHSFSDSCGQHATAGQVILYIAKDSAALALQRGTTLLVSTAIGRPQPNGNPEEFDYGNYLRRQGIGGTGYVPAGEWRCISQQTDNFSIRGIADDCRNYLLSVYRKMGLSGNEFGMLAALTLGYKDALTPELRESFSTTGASHVLAVSGLHVGIIYAVLNWLLSLVFRKSKRNERLRSA
;
A
#
# COMPACT_ATOMS: atom_id res chain seq x y z
N GLY A 1 -20.64 25.55 -5.61
CA GLY A 1 -20.39 24.82 -4.37
C GLY A 1 -21.10 23.46 -4.27
N THR A 2 -22.39 23.38 -4.59
CA THR A 2 -23.25 22.18 -4.37
C THR A 2 -22.91 21.00 -5.28
N VAL A 3 -22.54 21.24 -6.54
CA VAL A 3 -22.18 20.19 -7.51
C VAL A 3 -20.91 19.45 -7.10
N GLY A 4 -19.93 20.15 -6.55
CA GLY A 4 -18.68 19.51 -6.06
C GLY A 4 -18.92 18.60 -4.85
N VAL A 5 -19.83 18.98 -3.95
CA VAL A 5 -20.17 18.15 -2.78
C VAL A 5 -20.94 16.91 -3.21
N LEU A 6 -21.88 17.04 -4.13
CA LEU A 6 -22.64 15.90 -4.69
C LEU A 6 -21.73 14.94 -5.46
N ALA A 7 -20.76 15.47 -6.23
CA ALA A 7 -19.77 14.64 -6.94
C ALA A 7 -18.85 13.89 -5.95
N ALA A 8 -18.41 14.55 -4.87
CA ALA A 8 -17.60 13.92 -3.82
C ALA A 8 -18.38 12.83 -3.08
N ILE A 9 -19.64 13.09 -2.72
CA ILE A 9 -20.54 12.10 -2.09
C ILE A 9 -20.80 10.94 -3.06
N GLY A 10 -21.07 11.21 -4.33
CA GLY A 10 -21.27 10.18 -5.34
C GLY A 10 -20.04 9.31 -5.55
N MET A 11 -18.85 9.91 -5.58
CA MET A 11 -17.58 9.21 -5.70
C MET A 11 -17.26 8.37 -4.45
N GLN A 12 -17.62 8.88 -3.27
CA GLN A 12 -17.45 8.17 -2.00
C GLN A 12 -18.46 7.01 -1.85
N LEU A 13 -19.70 7.19 -2.29
CA LEU A 13 -20.69 6.13 -2.37
C LEU A 13 -20.28 5.07 -3.38
N TRP A 14 -19.82 5.47 -4.59
CA TRP A 14 -19.28 4.54 -5.59
C TRP A 14 -18.12 3.73 -5.04
N HIS A 15 -17.14 4.38 -4.41
CA HIS A 15 -16.00 3.70 -3.78
C HIS A 15 -16.43 2.75 -2.66
N THR A 16 -17.45 3.11 -1.89
CA THR A 16 -18.01 2.25 -0.83
C THR A 16 -18.83 1.07 -1.39
N PHE A 17 -19.51 1.25 -2.52
CA PHE A 17 -20.21 0.18 -3.22
C PHE A 17 -19.23 -0.79 -3.91
N ASP A 18 -18.20 -0.27 -4.54
CA ASP A 18 -17.13 -1.06 -5.17
C ASP A 18 -16.35 -1.89 -4.13
N GLN A 19 -16.11 -1.33 -2.95
CA GLN A 19 -15.52 -2.06 -1.83
C GLN A 19 -16.44 -3.13 -1.22
N ARG A 20 -17.78 -3.01 -1.35
CA ARG A 20 -18.72 -4.03 -0.87
C ARG A 20 -18.81 -5.25 -1.77
N ALA A 21 -18.34 -5.16 -3.00
CA ALA A 21 -18.13 -6.29 -3.90
C ALA A 21 -16.86 -7.11 -3.55
N THR A 22 -16.21 -6.83 -2.42
CA THR A 22 -15.14 -7.66 -1.89
C THR A 22 -15.71 -9.03 -1.55
N LEU A 23 -15.27 -10.00 -2.30
CA LEU A 23 -15.64 -11.41 -2.15
C LEU A 23 -15.46 -11.85 -0.70
N ASP A 24 -16.48 -12.49 -0.22
CA ASP A 24 -16.52 -13.14 1.06
C ASP A 24 -15.71 -14.44 0.95
N PHE A 25 -14.42 -14.36 1.25
CA PHE A 25 -13.53 -15.52 1.20
C PHE A 25 -13.83 -16.43 2.38
N ASP A 26 -14.61 -17.46 2.14
CA ASP A 26 -14.89 -18.50 3.12
C ASP A 26 -13.84 -19.60 2.98
N ARG A 27 -12.62 -19.32 3.41
CA ARG A 27 -11.42 -20.19 3.51
C ARG A 27 -11.36 -21.31 2.46
N GLN A 28 -11.58 -20.97 1.21
CA GLN A 28 -11.57 -21.91 0.09
C GLN A 28 -10.12 -22.21 -0.30
N GLN A 29 -9.77 -23.50 -0.29
CA GLN A 29 -8.50 -23.97 -0.81
C GLN A 29 -8.62 -24.18 -2.31
N GLY A 30 -7.65 -23.67 -3.06
CA GLY A 30 -7.59 -23.80 -4.50
C GLY A 30 -6.39 -23.11 -5.12
N ILE A 31 -6.37 -23.06 -6.43
CA ILE A 31 -5.34 -22.37 -7.20
C ILE A 31 -5.87 -21.00 -7.58
N TYR A 32 -5.13 -19.97 -7.19
CA TYR A 32 -5.48 -18.57 -7.50
C TYR A 32 -4.45 -17.97 -8.44
N GLU A 33 -4.95 -17.23 -9.42
CA GLU A 33 -4.13 -16.33 -10.22
C GLU A 33 -4.19 -14.92 -9.60
N ALA A 34 -3.02 -14.39 -9.25
CA ALA A 34 -2.90 -13.14 -8.53
C ALA A 34 -1.75 -12.28 -9.07
N THR A 35 -1.97 -10.98 -9.24
CA THR A 35 -0.92 -10.03 -9.60
C THR A 35 -0.53 -9.18 -8.39
N ILE A 36 0.76 -9.09 -8.12
CA ILE A 36 1.31 -8.29 -7.03
C ILE A 36 1.12 -6.81 -7.34
N THR A 37 0.38 -6.09 -6.47
CA THR A 37 0.00 -4.69 -6.68
C THR A 37 0.91 -3.67 -6.00
N ALA A 38 1.69 -4.09 -5.00
CA ALA A 38 2.63 -3.25 -4.27
C ALA A 38 3.97 -3.96 -4.11
N ALA A 39 5.03 -3.20 -3.78
CA ALA A 39 6.33 -3.79 -3.49
C ALA A 39 6.22 -4.80 -2.34
N PRO A 40 6.75 -6.05 -2.51
CA PRO A 40 6.73 -7.04 -1.45
C PRO A 40 7.47 -6.58 -0.20
N ILE A 41 6.96 -6.92 0.97
CA ILE A 41 7.54 -6.56 2.26
C ILE A 41 8.12 -7.80 2.91
N GLU A 42 9.42 -7.77 3.16
CA GLU A 42 10.11 -8.86 3.85
C GLU A 42 9.76 -8.89 5.34
N LYS A 43 9.26 -10.02 5.84
CA LYS A 43 9.03 -10.33 7.24
C LYS A 43 10.06 -11.37 7.72
N GLU A 44 10.05 -11.75 8.98
CA GLU A 44 11.01 -12.72 9.52
C GLU A 44 10.98 -14.08 8.80
N ARG A 45 9.79 -14.64 8.58
CA ARG A 45 9.57 -15.98 8.03
C ARG A 45 8.87 -16.03 6.69
N SER A 46 8.38 -14.88 6.20
CA SER A 46 7.59 -14.80 4.97
C SER A 46 7.80 -13.48 4.25
N ILE A 47 7.36 -13.43 3.00
CA ILE A 47 7.27 -12.21 2.21
C ILE A 47 5.79 -11.86 2.08
N MET A 48 5.41 -10.69 2.56
CA MET A 48 4.06 -10.18 2.49
C MET A 48 3.86 -9.46 1.17
N CYS A 49 2.92 -9.96 0.36
CA CYS A 49 2.57 -9.42 -0.94
C CYS A 49 1.11 -8.95 -0.93
N HIS A 50 0.89 -7.70 -1.29
CA HIS A 50 -0.45 -7.23 -1.66
C HIS A 50 -0.73 -7.68 -3.08
N ALA A 51 -1.82 -8.39 -3.31
CA ALA A 51 -2.15 -8.97 -4.59
C ALA A 51 -3.61 -8.74 -4.98
N GLN A 52 -3.83 -8.57 -6.28
CA GLN A 52 -5.14 -8.54 -6.91
C GLN A 52 -5.42 -9.91 -7.50
N LEU A 53 -6.50 -10.56 -7.08
CA LEU A 53 -6.95 -11.83 -7.67
C LEU A 53 -7.65 -11.60 -9.01
N HIS A 54 -7.46 -12.54 -9.94
CA HIS A 54 -8.08 -12.55 -11.26
C HIS A 54 -8.95 -13.79 -11.47
N SER A 55 -8.46 -14.95 -11.04
CA SER A 55 -9.18 -16.20 -11.17
C SER A 55 -8.94 -17.13 -10.00
N PHE A 56 -9.89 -18.01 -9.78
CA PHE A 56 -9.86 -19.09 -8.81
C PHE A 56 -10.20 -20.39 -9.52
N SER A 57 -9.41 -21.43 -9.29
CA SER A 57 -9.65 -22.76 -9.83
C SER A 57 -9.73 -23.78 -8.70
N ASP A 58 -10.80 -24.53 -8.67
CA ASP A 58 -11.03 -25.64 -7.76
C ASP A 58 -11.30 -26.95 -8.55
N SER A 59 -11.73 -27.99 -7.85
CA SER A 59 -12.12 -29.26 -8.47
C SER A 59 -13.37 -29.16 -9.37
N CYS A 60 -14.14 -28.09 -9.28
CA CYS A 60 -15.35 -27.85 -10.03
C CYS A 60 -15.14 -27.03 -11.29
N GLY A 61 -13.99 -26.33 -11.42
CA GLY A 61 -13.67 -25.51 -12.59
C GLY A 61 -12.93 -24.22 -12.26
N GLN A 62 -12.81 -23.37 -13.27
CA GLN A 62 -12.21 -22.04 -13.14
C GLN A 62 -13.30 -20.97 -13.06
N HIS A 63 -13.20 -20.12 -12.04
CA HIS A 63 -14.13 -19.03 -11.79
C HIS A 63 -13.37 -17.70 -11.82
N ALA A 64 -13.94 -16.70 -12.48
CA ALA A 64 -13.43 -15.34 -12.40
C ALA A 64 -13.61 -14.83 -10.96
N THR A 65 -12.55 -14.35 -10.38
CA THR A 65 -12.55 -13.85 -9.00
C THR A 65 -11.82 -12.54 -8.97
N ALA A 66 -12.41 -11.51 -8.37
CA ALA A 66 -11.79 -10.20 -8.25
C ALA A 66 -11.79 -9.77 -6.79
N GLY A 67 -10.63 -9.41 -6.26
CA GLY A 67 -10.51 -8.88 -4.91
C GLY A 67 -9.05 -8.65 -4.53
N GLN A 68 -8.83 -7.73 -3.60
CA GLN A 68 -7.50 -7.51 -3.04
C GLN A 68 -7.28 -8.42 -1.85
N VAL A 69 -6.12 -9.05 -1.81
CA VAL A 69 -5.73 -9.98 -0.75
C VAL A 69 -4.28 -9.71 -0.31
N ILE A 70 -3.95 -10.18 0.89
CA ILE A 70 -2.56 -10.27 1.33
C ILE A 70 -2.12 -11.72 1.28
N LEU A 71 -1.07 -12.00 0.54
CA LEU A 71 -0.41 -13.30 0.47
C LEU A 71 0.88 -13.26 1.29
N TYR A 72 1.00 -14.18 2.23
CA TYR A 72 2.22 -14.43 2.98
C TYR A 72 2.94 -15.61 2.36
N ILE A 73 3.91 -15.33 1.50
CA ILE A 73 4.68 -16.38 0.78
C ILE A 73 5.86 -16.79 1.65
N ALA A 74 6.05 -18.09 1.84
CA ALA A 74 7.20 -18.61 2.58
C ALA A 74 8.51 -18.09 1.97
N LYS A 75 9.46 -17.72 2.85
CA LYS A 75 10.71 -17.10 2.44
C LYS A 75 11.63 -18.11 1.78
N ASP A 76 11.86 -17.95 0.50
CA ASP A 76 12.85 -18.66 -0.30
C ASP A 76 13.59 -17.70 -1.23
N SER A 77 14.62 -18.17 -1.93
CA SER A 77 15.44 -17.34 -2.82
C SER A 77 14.64 -16.76 -4.00
N ALA A 78 13.63 -17.50 -4.49
CA ALA A 78 12.78 -17.07 -5.59
C ALA A 78 11.76 -16.02 -5.12
N ALA A 79 11.20 -16.18 -3.91
CA ALA A 79 10.27 -15.24 -3.33
C ALA A 79 10.90 -13.87 -3.02
N LEU A 80 12.20 -13.84 -2.70
CA LEU A 80 12.96 -12.59 -2.51
C LEU A 80 13.11 -11.77 -3.82
N ALA A 81 13.01 -12.42 -4.97
CA ALA A 81 13.08 -11.79 -6.28
C ALA A 81 11.72 -11.27 -6.78
N LEU A 82 10.63 -11.50 -6.03
CA LEU A 82 9.30 -11.04 -6.40
C LEU A 82 9.24 -9.51 -6.43
N GLN A 83 8.57 -9.00 -7.44
CA GLN A 83 8.40 -7.58 -7.67
C GLN A 83 6.93 -7.25 -7.91
N ARG A 84 6.60 -5.97 -7.78
CA ARG A 84 5.31 -5.45 -8.21
C ARG A 84 5.08 -5.75 -9.70
N GLY A 85 3.82 -6.08 -10.07
CA GLY A 85 3.43 -6.44 -11.43
C GLY A 85 3.68 -7.91 -11.77
N THR A 86 4.32 -8.69 -10.88
CA THR A 86 4.47 -10.12 -11.08
C THR A 86 3.12 -10.81 -10.92
N THR A 87 2.73 -11.59 -11.92
CA THR A 87 1.54 -12.45 -11.86
C THR A 87 1.95 -13.87 -11.44
N LEU A 88 1.30 -14.36 -10.41
CA LEU A 88 1.56 -15.63 -9.77
C LEU A 88 0.36 -16.57 -9.89
N LEU A 89 0.62 -17.87 -10.05
CA LEU A 89 -0.29 -18.93 -9.63
C LEU A 89 0.10 -19.37 -8.24
N VAL A 90 -0.85 -19.37 -7.31
CA VAL A 90 -0.61 -19.75 -5.92
C VAL A 90 -1.64 -20.80 -5.49
N SER A 91 -1.16 -21.89 -4.88
CA SER A 91 -1.99 -22.93 -4.27
C SER A 91 -2.10 -22.61 -2.78
N THR A 92 -3.25 -22.14 -2.33
CA THR A 92 -3.44 -21.72 -0.94
C THR A 92 -4.90 -21.68 -0.56
N ALA A 93 -5.16 -21.59 0.75
CA ALA A 93 -6.47 -21.28 1.29
C ALA A 93 -6.54 -19.78 1.64
N ILE A 94 -7.37 -19.04 0.93
CA ILE A 94 -7.62 -17.64 1.25
C ILE A 94 -8.85 -17.56 2.14
N GLY A 95 -8.70 -16.92 3.29
CA GLY A 95 -9.76 -16.73 4.26
C GLY A 95 -9.85 -15.30 4.77
N ARG A 96 -10.95 -14.98 5.45
CA ARG A 96 -11.11 -13.69 6.13
C ARG A 96 -10.00 -13.50 7.17
N PRO A 97 -9.40 -12.32 7.27
CA PRO A 97 -8.52 -12.01 8.39
C PRO A 97 -9.30 -12.15 9.70
N GLN A 98 -8.84 -13.04 10.57
CA GLN A 98 -9.49 -13.23 11.87
C GLN A 98 -8.85 -12.30 12.91
N PRO A 99 -9.63 -11.70 13.82
CA PRO A 99 -9.08 -11.02 14.97
C PRO A 99 -8.41 -12.05 15.90
N ASN A 100 -7.33 -11.66 16.56
CA ASN A 100 -6.57 -12.55 17.46
C ASN A 100 -7.36 -12.95 18.74
N GLY A 101 -8.56 -12.39 18.92
CA GLY A 101 -9.49 -12.81 19.99
C GLY A 101 -9.30 -12.14 21.35
N ASN A 102 -8.38 -11.20 21.50
CA ASN A 102 -8.23 -10.42 22.73
C ASN A 102 -9.22 -9.24 22.75
N PRO A 103 -9.97 -9.01 23.86
CA PRO A 103 -11.03 -8.00 23.90
C PRO A 103 -10.58 -6.55 23.66
N GLU A 104 -9.32 -6.23 23.91
CA GLU A 104 -8.76 -4.87 23.74
C GLU A 104 -7.73 -4.77 22.59
N GLU A 105 -7.59 -5.85 21.81
CA GLU A 105 -6.62 -5.85 20.70
C GLU A 105 -7.16 -5.12 19.48
N PHE A 106 -6.24 -4.49 18.76
CA PHE A 106 -6.53 -3.82 17.49
C PHE A 106 -7.19 -4.79 16.50
N ASP A 107 -8.42 -4.50 16.06
CA ASP A 107 -9.14 -5.32 15.07
C ASP A 107 -8.50 -5.20 13.69
N TYR A 108 -7.49 -6.05 13.47
CA TYR A 108 -6.74 -6.12 12.23
C TYR A 108 -7.62 -6.51 11.04
N GLY A 109 -8.64 -7.34 11.26
CA GLY A 109 -9.58 -7.74 10.22
C GLY A 109 -10.42 -6.57 9.70
N ASN A 110 -10.96 -5.75 10.61
CA ASN A 110 -11.67 -4.53 10.24
C ASN A 110 -10.77 -3.49 9.59
N TYR A 111 -9.53 -3.38 10.05
CA TYR A 111 -8.54 -2.49 9.44
C TYR A 111 -8.25 -2.87 7.98
N LEU A 112 -8.02 -4.14 7.68
CA LEU A 112 -7.78 -4.63 6.32
C LEU A 112 -9.01 -4.44 5.43
N ARG A 113 -10.21 -4.73 5.94
CA ARG A 113 -11.47 -4.50 5.20
C ARG A 113 -11.66 -3.05 4.81
N ARG A 114 -11.32 -2.10 5.70
CA ARG A 114 -11.36 -0.66 5.37
C ARG A 114 -10.36 -0.25 4.30
N GLN A 115 -9.31 -1.04 4.10
CA GLN A 115 -8.35 -0.86 3.00
C GLN A 115 -8.75 -1.58 1.72
N GLY A 116 -9.92 -2.22 1.68
CA GLY A 116 -10.40 -2.99 0.53
C GLY A 116 -9.79 -4.38 0.41
N ILE A 117 -9.09 -4.87 1.46
CA ILE A 117 -8.48 -6.19 1.48
C ILE A 117 -9.50 -7.20 2.02
N GLY A 118 -9.98 -8.09 1.15
CA GLY A 118 -11.02 -9.07 1.47
C GLY A 118 -10.53 -10.33 2.14
N GLY A 119 -9.23 -10.69 1.95
CA GLY A 119 -8.72 -11.95 2.44
C GLY A 119 -7.22 -11.97 2.71
N THR A 120 -6.78 -12.99 3.43
CA THR A 120 -5.38 -13.30 3.65
C THR A 120 -5.12 -14.79 3.40
N GLY A 121 -3.96 -15.12 2.84
CA GLY A 121 -3.55 -16.50 2.59
C GLY A 121 -2.08 -16.70 2.88
N TYR A 122 -1.71 -17.91 3.35
CA TYR A 122 -0.33 -18.33 3.50
C TYR A 122 0.02 -19.30 2.39
N VAL A 123 1.11 -19.01 1.67
CA VAL A 123 1.59 -19.82 0.54
C VAL A 123 2.88 -20.51 0.96
N PRO A 124 2.87 -21.85 1.12
CA PRO A 124 4.06 -22.62 1.43
C PRO A 124 5.13 -22.52 0.33
N ALA A 125 6.37 -22.86 0.66
CA ALA A 125 7.44 -22.94 -0.32
C ALA A 125 7.11 -23.99 -1.39
N GLY A 126 7.28 -23.62 -2.67
CA GLY A 126 6.98 -24.53 -3.80
C GLY A 126 5.51 -24.55 -4.26
N GLU A 127 4.58 -23.97 -3.48
CA GLU A 127 3.15 -23.92 -3.83
C GLU A 127 2.79 -22.64 -4.62
N TRP A 128 3.75 -22.05 -5.31
CA TRP A 128 3.54 -20.91 -6.19
C TRP A 128 4.44 -20.97 -7.43
N ARG A 129 3.96 -20.36 -8.51
CA ARG A 129 4.72 -20.20 -9.76
C ARG A 129 4.53 -18.82 -10.34
N CYS A 130 5.59 -18.22 -10.86
CA CYS A 130 5.52 -16.99 -11.62
C CYS A 130 5.01 -17.32 -13.05
N ILE A 131 3.92 -16.66 -13.48
CA ILE A 131 3.38 -16.77 -14.84
C ILE A 131 4.00 -15.70 -15.74
N SER A 132 4.01 -14.46 -15.26
CA SER A 132 4.57 -13.32 -15.98
C SER A 132 5.12 -12.28 -15.04
N GLN A 133 6.16 -11.59 -15.48
CA GLN A 133 6.68 -10.39 -14.84
C GLN A 133 6.39 -9.20 -15.76
N GLN A 134 5.20 -8.63 -15.63
CA GLN A 134 4.94 -7.34 -16.24
C GLN A 134 5.39 -6.26 -15.25
N THR A 135 6.55 -5.71 -15.47
CA THR A 135 6.95 -4.46 -14.84
C THR A 135 6.06 -3.36 -15.42
N ASP A 136 5.05 -2.97 -14.69
CA ASP A 136 4.21 -1.80 -15.00
C ASP A 136 5.08 -0.55 -14.86
N ASN A 137 5.81 -0.23 -15.94
CA ASN A 137 6.83 0.83 -15.97
C ASN A 137 6.26 2.25 -15.85
N PHE A 138 4.92 2.43 -15.77
CA PHE A 138 4.32 3.76 -15.84
C PHE A 138 3.21 4.04 -14.79
N SER A 139 3.18 3.33 -13.67
CA SER A 139 2.27 3.72 -12.59
C SER A 139 2.93 4.80 -11.71
N ILE A 140 2.28 5.96 -11.55
CA ILE A 140 2.70 7.04 -10.62
C ILE A 140 2.95 6.47 -9.21
N ARG A 141 2.13 5.52 -8.77
CA ARG A 141 2.29 4.82 -7.49
C ARG A 141 3.57 3.98 -7.48
N GLY A 142 3.92 3.31 -8.60
CA GLY A 142 5.18 2.56 -8.73
C GLY A 142 6.39 3.46 -8.63
N ILE A 143 6.40 4.57 -9.35
CA ILE A 143 7.49 5.56 -9.29
C ILE A 143 7.65 6.10 -7.86
N ALA A 144 6.54 6.36 -7.16
CA ALA A 144 6.57 6.81 -5.76
C ALA A 144 7.13 5.74 -4.82
N ASP A 145 6.76 4.47 -5.01
CA ASP A 145 7.28 3.34 -4.23
C ASP A 145 8.77 3.11 -4.50
N ASP A 146 9.21 3.20 -5.75
CA ASP A 146 10.63 3.09 -6.14
C ASP A 146 11.45 4.23 -5.55
N CYS A 147 10.95 5.45 -5.60
CA CYS A 147 11.58 6.62 -4.97
C CYS A 147 11.70 6.44 -3.46
N ARG A 148 10.64 5.96 -2.80
CA ARG A 148 10.66 5.64 -1.37
C ARG A 148 11.70 4.58 -1.05
N ASN A 149 11.72 3.48 -1.79
CA ASN A 149 12.68 2.38 -1.57
C ASN A 149 14.12 2.84 -1.79
N TYR A 150 14.36 3.68 -2.79
CA TYR A 150 15.66 4.30 -3.01
C TYR A 150 16.09 5.14 -1.80
N LEU A 151 15.21 6.02 -1.29
CA LEU A 151 15.51 6.86 -0.12
C LEU A 151 15.75 6.02 1.14
N LEU A 152 14.96 4.96 1.37
CA LEU A 152 15.21 4.01 2.46
C LEU A 152 16.59 3.33 2.34
N SER A 153 17.01 2.99 1.11
CA SER A 153 18.36 2.44 0.86
C SER A 153 19.46 3.44 1.17
N VAL A 154 19.25 4.72 0.86
CA VAL A 154 20.18 5.81 1.21
C VAL A 154 20.31 5.94 2.72
N TYR A 155 19.20 5.92 3.48
CA TYR A 155 19.25 5.99 4.95
C TYR A 155 20.05 4.84 5.55
N ARG A 156 19.88 3.62 5.04
CA ARG A 156 20.70 2.46 5.49
C ARG A 156 22.18 2.63 5.16
N LYS A 157 22.51 3.16 3.97
CA LYS A 157 23.92 3.46 3.58
C LYS A 157 24.55 4.55 4.42
N MET A 158 23.76 5.47 4.99
CA MET A 158 24.21 6.50 5.93
C MET A 158 24.47 5.94 7.34
N GLY A 159 24.28 4.64 7.56
CA GLY A 159 24.51 3.98 8.84
C GLY A 159 23.32 4.03 9.79
N LEU A 160 22.18 4.55 9.37
CA LEU A 160 20.97 4.55 10.21
C LEU A 160 20.41 3.14 10.36
N SER A 161 20.13 2.74 11.60
CA SER A 161 19.62 1.43 11.95
C SER A 161 18.64 1.47 13.12
N GLY A 162 17.89 0.39 13.33
CA GLY A 162 16.97 0.27 14.47
C GLY A 162 15.94 1.39 14.55
N ASN A 163 15.79 1.96 15.74
CA ASN A 163 14.75 2.97 16.03
C ASN A 163 14.98 4.30 15.29
N GLU A 164 16.24 4.69 15.08
CA GLU A 164 16.57 5.93 14.35
C GLU A 164 16.12 5.84 12.89
N PHE A 165 16.43 4.72 12.23
CA PHE A 165 15.96 4.45 10.87
C PHE A 165 14.43 4.44 10.80
N GLY A 166 13.77 3.72 11.74
CA GLY A 166 12.31 3.61 11.77
C GLY A 166 11.65 4.97 11.95
N MET A 167 12.16 5.79 12.88
CA MET A 167 11.63 7.13 13.15
C MET A 167 11.81 8.06 11.94
N LEU A 168 13.01 8.11 11.36
CA LEU A 168 13.28 8.96 10.20
C LEU A 168 12.43 8.53 8.99
N ALA A 169 12.34 7.24 8.71
CA ALA A 169 11.52 6.69 7.61
C ALA A 169 10.04 7.00 7.80
N ALA A 170 9.51 6.89 9.02
CA ALA A 170 8.12 7.21 9.32
C ALA A 170 7.81 8.70 9.16
N LEU A 171 8.70 9.57 9.66
CA LEU A 171 8.48 11.03 9.64
C LEU A 171 8.64 11.63 8.23
N THR A 172 9.60 11.15 7.44
CA THR A 172 9.91 11.75 6.13
C THR A 172 9.17 11.08 4.97
N LEU A 173 9.03 9.76 5.00
CA LEU A 173 8.49 8.96 3.91
C LEU A 173 7.11 8.36 4.23
N GLY A 174 6.61 8.55 5.45
CA GLY A 174 5.38 7.92 5.92
C GLY A 174 5.49 6.39 6.06
N TYR A 175 6.71 5.83 6.07
CA TYR A 175 6.95 4.40 6.13
C TYR A 175 6.90 3.90 7.57
N LYS A 176 5.70 3.58 8.04
CA LYS A 176 5.43 3.16 9.42
C LYS A 176 5.80 1.70 9.73
N ASP A 177 6.05 0.88 8.71
CA ASP A 177 6.38 -0.53 8.89
C ASP A 177 7.78 -0.75 9.49
N ALA A 178 8.63 0.27 9.41
CA ALA A 178 9.95 0.26 10.05
C ALA A 178 9.93 0.61 11.54
N LEU A 179 8.78 1.04 12.09
CA LEU A 179 8.64 1.33 13.52
C LEU A 179 8.51 0.04 14.32
N THR A 180 9.34 -0.11 15.35
CA THR A 180 9.18 -1.22 16.30
C THR A 180 7.88 -1.07 17.09
N PRO A 181 7.29 -2.17 17.59
CA PRO A 181 6.07 -2.12 18.41
C PRO A 181 6.21 -1.21 19.63
N GLU A 182 7.36 -1.26 20.33
CA GLU A 182 7.65 -0.46 21.51
C GLU A 182 7.70 1.03 21.18
N LEU A 183 8.31 1.38 20.04
CA LEU A 183 8.37 2.77 19.58
C LEU A 183 6.99 3.28 19.21
N ARG A 184 6.18 2.44 18.55
CA ARG A 184 4.80 2.76 18.19
C ARG A 184 3.91 2.98 19.41
N GLU A 185 4.06 2.15 20.44
CA GLU A 185 3.37 2.27 21.72
C GLU A 185 3.81 3.55 22.47
N SER A 186 5.10 3.84 22.49
CA SER A 186 5.64 5.08 23.07
C SER A 186 5.05 6.34 22.43
N PHE A 187 4.91 6.37 21.10
CA PHE A 187 4.23 7.47 20.40
C PHE A 187 2.73 7.54 20.70
N SER A 188 2.09 6.40 20.94
CA SER A 188 0.66 6.35 21.27
C SER A 188 0.40 6.88 22.69
N THR A 189 1.19 6.43 23.68
CA THR A 189 1.03 6.80 25.09
C THR A 189 1.38 8.27 25.37
N THR A 190 2.36 8.82 24.63
CA THR A 190 2.72 10.24 24.74
C THR A 190 1.79 11.18 23.96
N GLY A 191 0.78 10.66 23.25
CA GLY A 191 -0.09 11.44 22.37
C GLY A 191 0.62 11.95 21.10
N ALA A 192 1.89 11.60 20.89
CA ALA A 192 2.70 12.03 19.75
C ALA A 192 2.39 11.24 18.45
N SER A 193 1.48 10.28 18.48
CA SER A 193 1.01 9.54 17.28
C SER A 193 0.46 10.48 16.20
N HIS A 194 -0.07 11.63 16.60
CA HIS A 194 -0.50 12.69 15.69
C HIS A 194 0.66 13.24 14.84
N VAL A 195 1.86 13.37 15.39
CA VAL A 195 3.05 13.83 14.66
C VAL A 195 3.43 12.86 13.53
N LEU A 196 3.30 11.55 13.78
CA LEU A 196 3.51 10.52 12.76
C LEU A 196 2.45 10.52 11.65
N ALA A 197 1.25 11.04 11.93
CA ALA A 197 0.18 11.13 10.95
C ALA A 197 0.24 12.41 10.10
N VAL A 198 0.80 13.49 10.68
CA VAL A 198 0.77 14.85 10.13
C VAL A 198 1.88 15.12 9.11
N SER A 199 3.04 14.45 9.21
CA SER A 199 4.27 14.89 8.54
C SER A 199 4.21 14.90 7.00
N GLY A 200 3.56 13.92 6.37
CA GLY A 200 3.54 13.84 4.89
C GLY A 200 2.52 14.78 4.22
N LEU A 201 1.32 14.85 4.76
CA LEU A 201 0.22 15.61 4.15
C LEU A 201 0.42 17.12 4.32
N HIS A 202 0.83 17.59 5.50
CA HIS A 202 1.00 19.02 5.77
C HIS A 202 2.18 19.61 4.99
N VAL A 203 3.30 18.90 4.92
CA VAL A 203 4.44 19.32 4.10
C VAL A 203 4.04 19.36 2.62
N GLY A 204 3.28 18.37 2.14
CA GLY A 204 2.75 18.35 0.77
C GLY A 204 1.80 19.51 0.48
N ILE A 205 0.90 19.84 1.39
CA ILE A 205 -0.02 20.99 1.24
C ILE A 205 0.76 22.30 1.26
N ILE A 206 1.69 22.50 2.21
CA ILE A 206 2.53 23.70 2.29
C ILE A 206 3.34 23.85 1.00
N TYR A 207 3.96 22.79 0.51
CA TYR A 207 4.71 22.80 -0.75
C TYR A 207 3.80 23.17 -1.94
N ALA A 208 2.61 22.57 -2.05
CA ALA A 208 1.65 22.88 -3.10
C ALA A 208 1.20 24.35 -3.08
N VAL A 209 0.90 24.89 -1.88
CA VAL A 209 0.52 26.30 -1.70
C VAL A 209 1.67 27.23 -2.06
N LEU A 210 2.89 26.94 -1.61
CA LEU A 210 4.07 27.75 -1.96
C LEU A 210 4.34 27.73 -3.46
N ASN A 211 4.26 26.58 -4.10
CA ASN A 211 4.47 26.43 -5.54
C ASN A 211 3.38 27.16 -6.34
N TRP A 212 2.13 27.10 -5.88
CA TRP A 212 1.03 27.87 -6.46
C TRP A 212 1.25 29.39 -6.33
N LEU A 213 1.64 29.88 -5.15
CA LEU A 213 1.95 31.29 -4.92
C LEU A 213 3.11 31.76 -5.81
N LEU A 214 4.19 30.99 -5.88
CA LEU A 214 5.33 31.29 -6.76
C LEU A 214 4.90 31.34 -8.23
N SER A 215 4.07 30.39 -8.67
CA SER A 215 3.55 30.37 -10.04
C SER A 215 2.74 31.61 -10.39
N LEU A 216 1.96 32.14 -9.44
CA LEU A 216 1.21 33.40 -9.60
C LEU A 216 2.14 34.60 -9.77
N VAL A 217 3.20 34.68 -8.95
CA VAL A 217 4.19 35.75 -9.02
C VAL A 217 4.93 35.74 -10.35
N PHE A 218 5.41 34.57 -10.80
CA PHE A 218 6.12 34.42 -12.07
C PHE A 218 5.21 34.66 -13.29
N ARG A 219 3.94 34.25 -13.25
CA ARG A 219 2.96 34.58 -14.30
C ARG A 219 2.74 36.07 -14.40
N LYS A 220 2.69 36.79 -13.28
CA LYS A 220 2.51 38.25 -13.25
C LYS A 220 3.74 38.96 -13.78
N SER A 221 4.95 38.49 -13.51
CA SER A 221 6.22 39.01 -14.02
C SER A 221 6.30 38.90 -15.54
N LYS A 222 6.05 37.71 -16.12
CA LYS A 222 6.05 37.50 -17.58
C LYS A 222 5.00 38.34 -18.32
N ARG A 223 3.86 38.65 -17.69
CA ARG A 223 2.83 39.50 -18.28
C ARG A 223 3.26 40.98 -18.34
N ASN A 224 4.01 41.43 -17.34
CA ASN A 224 4.51 42.80 -17.30
C ASN A 224 5.68 43.04 -18.29
N GLU A 225 6.48 42.02 -18.59
CA GLU A 225 7.51 42.13 -19.63
C GLU A 225 6.89 42.23 -21.02
N ARG A 226 5.83 41.49 -21.32
CA ARG A 226 5.12 41.53 -22.61
C ARG A 226 4.41 42.88 -22.85
N LEU A 227 4.01 43.60 -21.79
CA LEU A 227 3.40 44.91 -21.87
C LEU A 227 4.43 46.06 -21.96
N ARG A 228 5.74 45.77 -21.68
CA ARG A 228 6.82 46.74 -21.85
C ARG A 228 7.53 46.64 -23.22
N SER A 229 7.27 45.57 -23.97
CA SER A 229 7.83 45.32 -25.29
C SER A 229 6.85 45.60 -26.46
N ALA A 230 5.66 46.11 -26.19
CA ALA A 230 4.67 46.61 -27.12
C ALA A 230 4.57 48.15 -27.00
#